data_2097d02fd6f85449cd40165163c5862f
#
_entry.id   2097d02fd6f85449cd40165163c5862f
#
_cell.length_a   1.000
_cell.length_b   1.000
_cell.length_c   1.000
_cell.angle_alpha   90.00
_cell.angle_beta   90.00
_cell.angle_gamma   90.00
#
_symmetry.space_group_name_H-M   'P 1'
#
loop_
_entity.id
_entity.type
_entity.pdbx_description
1 polymer ?
#
loop_
_entity_poly.entity_id
_entity_poly.type
_entity_poly.pdbx_seq_one_letter_code
_entity_poly.pdbx_strand_id
1 'polypeptide(L)'
;LKKSFDAATVDLATHEETRVALNCAVGSVGPIGVDTIEIIADNAVASIVNGVCGANENDYHFINVNPGRDFKVAQYSDLRFIKEGDASPDGRGTIEFAKGIEGGHIFKLGMRYSEAMGAFFLDENGRNKPMIMGCYGIGVSRLVAAVAEQYNDEKGLVWPKKLAPFHVHVI
;
A
#
# COMPACT_ATOMS: atom_id res chain seq x y z
N LEU A 1 -10.57 -1.08 -1.54
CA LEU A 1 -11.93 -1.61 -1.68
C LEU A 1 -12.63 -1.74 -0.33
N LYS A 2 -12.13 -2.59 0.61
CA LYS A 2 -12.81 -2.83 1.90
C LYS A 2 -13.21 -1.55 2.65
N LYS A 3 -12.30 -0.58 2.74
CA LYS A 3 -12.57 0.72 3.40
C LYS A 3 -13.50 1.63 2.60
N SER A 4 -13.43 1.57 1.27
CA SER A 4 -14.23 2.44 0.38
C SER A 4 -15.70 2.05 0.38
N PHE A 5 -16.02 0.80 0.71
CA PHE A 5 -17.38 0.26 0.70
C PHE A 5 -17.89 -0.17 2.08
N ASP A 6 -17.14 0.14 3.15
CA ASP A 6 -17.44 -0.31 4.52
C ASP A 6 -17.81 -1.82 4.59
N ALA A 7 -17.14 -2.60 3.75
CA ALA A 7 -17.40 -4.02 3.63
C ALA A 7 -16.74 -4.82 4.76
N ALA A 8 -17.45 -5.79 5.31
CA ALA A 8 -16.90 -6.69 6.32
C ALA A 8 -15.77 -7.55 5.75
N THR A 9 -15.94 -8.07 4.52
CA THR A 9 -14.94 -8.84 3.77
C THR A 9 -14.92 -8.42 2.32
N VAL A 10 -13.78 -8.60 1.65
CA VAL A 10 -13.62 -8.48 0.20
C VAL A 10 -12.71 -9.60 -0.24
N ASP A 11 -13.23 -10.53 -1.01
CA ASP A 11 -12.51 -11.69 -1.50
C ASP A 11 -12.62 -11.74 -3.04
N LEU A 12 -11.72 -12.47 -3.67
CA LEU A 12 -11.82 -12.75 -5.10
C LEU A 12 -12.98 -13.70 -5.36
N ALA A 13 -13.79 -13.40 -6.36
CA ALA A 13 -14.84 -14.29 -6.81
C ALA A 13 -14.25 -15.64 -7.28
N THR A 14 -14.93 -16.70 -6.97
CA THR A 14 -14.61 -18.04 -7.48
C THR A 14 -14.85 -18.11 -9.00
N HIS A 15 -14.28 -19.10 -9.66
CA HIS A 15 -14.50 -19.35 -11.08
C HIS A 15 -16.00 -19.55 -11.39
N GLU A 16 -16.72 -20.21 -10.50
CA GLU A 16 -18.16 -20.46 -10.69
C GLU A 16 -18.98 -19.18 -10.53
N GLU A 17 -18.70 -18.37 -9.51
CA GLU A 17 -19.35 -17.07 -9.32
C GLU A 17 -19.10 -16.15 -10.52
N THR A 18 -17.86 -16.12 -11.04
CA THR A 18 -17.53 -15.34 -12.23
C THR A 18 -18.32 -15.83 -13.45
N ARG A 19 -18.38 -17.15 -13.63
CA ARG A 19 -19.13 -17.77 -14.74
C ARG A 19 -20.62 -17.47 -14.65
N VAL A 20 -21.20 -17.53 -13.47
CA VAL A 20 -22.63 -17.19 -13.26
C VAL A 20 -22.89 -15.70 -13.51
N ALA A 21 -22.01 -14.83 -13.05
CA ALA A 21 -22.18 -13.38 -13.14
C ALA A 21 -21.93 -12.82 -14.55
N LEU A 22 -20.92 -13.35 -15.27
CA LEU A 22 -20.42 -12.79 -16.53
C LEU A 22 -20.43 -13.76 -17.71
N ASN A 23 -20.87 -15.00 -17.49
CA ASN A 23 -20.99 -16.06 -18.48
C ASN A 23 -19.69 -16.39 -19.24
N CYS A 24 -18.52 -16.14 -18.63
CA CYS A 24 -17.21 -16.40 -19.23
C CYS A 24 -16.18 -16.89 -18.20
N ALA A 25 -15.05 -17.39 -18.68
CA ALA A 25 -13.91 -17.74 -17.84
C ALA A 25 -13.22 -16.50 -17.27
N VAL A 26 -12.61 -16.63 -16.09
CA VAL A 26 -11.93 -15.54 -15.37
C VAL A 26 -10.91 -14.79 -16.26
N GLY A 27 -10.18 -15.50 -17.13
CA GLY A 27 -9.19 -14.89 -18.04
C GLY A 27 -9.77 -14.00 -19.15
N SER A 28 -11.09 -14.09 -19.41
CA SER A 28 -11.75 -13.36 -20.50
C SER A 28 -12.72 -12.27 -19.99
N VAL A 29 -12.67 -11.97 -18.69
CA VAL A 29 -13.53 -10.95 -18.08
C VAL A 29 -13.13 -9.54 -18.52
N GLY A 30 -14.13 -8.71 -18.85
CA GLY A 30 -13.95 -7.31 -19.21
C GLY A 30 -15.15 -6.45 -18.82
N PRO A 31 -15.00 -5.11 -18.85
CA PRO A 31 -16.01 -4.19 -18.36
C PRO A 31 -17.14 -3.89 -19.37
N ILE A 32 -16.97 -4.25 -20.65
CA ILE A 32 -17.93 -3.91 -21.71
C ILE A 32 -19.15 -4.84 -21.65
N GLY A 33 -20.34 -4.26 -21.69
CA GLY A 33 -21.60 -5.02 -21.64
C GLY A 33 -21.96 -5.55 -20.25
N VAL A 34 -21.31 -5.06 -19.21
CA VAL A 34 -21.60 -5.42 -17.81
C VAL A 34 -22.49 -4.32 -17.21
N ASP A 35 -23.80 -4.54 -17.26
CA ASP A 35 -24.81 -3.57 -16.76
C ASP A 35 -25.36 -3.96 -15.39
N THR A 36 -25.12 -5.19 -14.94
CA THR A 36 -25.69 -5.73 -13.68
C THR A 36 -24.75 -5.65 -12.50
N ILE A 37 -23.48 -5.32 -12.73
CA ILE A 37 -22.45 -5.23 -11.70
C ILE A 37 -21.81 -3.85 -11.76
N GLU A 38 -21.66 -3.22 -10.61
CA GLU A 38 -21.02 -1.92 -10.50
C GLU A 38 -19.49 -2.05 -10.76
N ILE A 39 -18.98 -1.22 -11.67
CA ILE A 39 -17.57 -1.22 -12.04
C ILE A 39 -16.83 -0.15 -11.25
N ILE A 40 -15.91 -0.60 -10.41
CA ILE A 40 -14.97 0.27 -9.69
C ILE A 40 -13.63 0.15 -10.35
N ALA A 41 -13.05 1.28 -10.71
CA ALA A 41 -11.76 1.31 -11.42
C ALA A 41 -10.66 1.98 -10.60
N ASP A 42 -9.42 1.52 -10.83
CA ASP A 42 -8.25 2.26 -10.34
C ASP A 42 -8.14 3.61 -11.04
N ASN A 43 -7.59 4.62 -10.37
CA ASN A 43 -7.39 5.95 -10.93
C ASN A 43 -6.57 5.93 -12.24
N ALA A 44 -5.64 5.00 -12.39
CA ALA A 44 -4.85 4.83 -13.60
C ALA A 44 -5.71 4.45 -14.82
N VAL A 45 -6.87 3.84 -14.63
CA VAL A 45 -7.78 3.46 -15.73
C VAL A 45 -8.34 4.68 -16.43
N ALA A 46 -8.53 5.80 -15.73
CA ALA A 46 -9.06 7.04 -16.31
C ALA A 46 -8.21 7.60 -17.48
N SER A 47 -6.92 7.29 -17.49
CA SER A 47 -5.97 7.76 -18.51
C SER A 47 -5.73 6.74 -19.64
N ILE A 48 -6.38 5.58 -19.62
CA ILE A 48 -6.21 4.57 -20.66
C ILE A 48 -6.84 5.04 -21.98
N VAL A 49 -6.04 4.97 -23.03
CA VAL A 49 -6.47 5.22 -24.41
C VAL A 49 -6.18 3.98 -25.23
N ASN A 50 -7.18 3.50 -25.95
CA ASN A 50 -7.09 2.33 -26.83
C ASN A 50 -6.56 1.08 -26.12
N GLY A 51 -7.05 0.83 -24.90
CA GLY A 51 -6.69 -0.33 -24.09
C GLY A 51 -7.18 -1.66 -24.67
N VAL A 52 -6.81 -2.73 -23.98
CA VAL A 52 -7.28 -4.09 -24.25
C VAL A 52 -7.95 -4.62 -23.00
N CYS A 53 -9.10 -5.29 -23.13
CA CYS A 53 -9.77 -5.99 -22.05
C CYS A 53 -10.40 -7.29 -22.52
N GLY A 54 -10.80 -8.17 -21.60
CA GLY A 54 -11.59 -9.34 -21.93
C GLY A 54 -12.91 -8.96 -22.59
N ALA A 55 -13.44 -9.85 -23.42
CA ALA A 55 -14.67 -9.63 -24.17
C ALA A 55 -15.91 -10.28 -23.52
N ASN A 56 -15.79 -10.83 -22.31
CA ASN A 56 -16.80 -11.68 -21.64
C ASN A 56 -17.22 -12.90 -22.50
N GLU A 57 -16.33 -13.29 -23.38
CA GLU A 57 -16.39 -14.51 -24.19
C GLU A 57 -15.05 -15.22 -24.09
N ASN A 58 -15.07 -16.54 -23.89
CA ASN A 58 -13.84 -17.32 -23.66
C ASN A 58 -12.84 -17.13 -24.79
N ASP A 59 -11.60 -16.79 -24.42
CA ASP A 59 -10.46 -16.57 -25.30
C ASP A 59 -10.54 -15.35 -26.23
N TYR A 60 -11.57 -14.48 -26.05
CA TYR A 60 -11.72 -13.25 -26.82
C TYR A 60 -11.39 -12.00 -25.99
N HIS A 61 -10.85 -10.99 -26.67
CA HIS A 61 -10.51 -9.69 -26.10
C HIS A 61 -10.93 -8.56 -27.02
N PHE A 62 -11.41 -7.48 -26.44
CA PHE A 62 -11.61 -6.22 -27.14
C PHE A 62 -10.31 -5.41 -27.19
N ILE A 63 -10.05 -4.76 -28.31
CA ILE A 63 -8.98 -3.78 -28.51
C ILE A 63 -9.58 -2.38 -28.71
N ASN A 64 -8.76 -1.34 -28.59
CA ASN A 64 -9.19 0.06 -28.69
C ASN A 64 -10.25 0.47 -27.67
N VAL A 65 -10.22 -0.10 -26.49
CA VAL A 65 -11.18 0.17 -25.43
C VAL A 65 -10.83 1.46 -24.69
N ASN A 66 -11.85 2.29 -24.48
CA ASN A 66 -11.69 3.57 -23.79
C ASN A 66 -12.75 3.72 -22.69
N PRO A 67 -12.34 4.02 -21.45
CA PRO A 67 -13.26 4.32 -20.36
C PRO A 67 -14.17 5.51 -20.72
N GLY A 68 -15.42 5.45 -20.32
CA GLY A 68 -16.42 6.49 -20.59
C GLY A 68 -17.06 6.43 -21.99
N ARG A 69 -16.37 5.87 -22.99
CA ARG A 69 -16.90 5.59 -24.31
C ARG A 69 -17.55 4.19 -24.38
N ASP A 70 -16.80 3.17 -23.96
CA ASP A 70 -17.18 1.77 -24.19
C ASP A 70 -17.80 1.13 -22.93
N PHE A 71 -17.51 1.65 -21.77
CA PHE A 71 -18.09 1.22 -20.50
C PHE A 71 -18.11 2.37 -19.49
N LYS A 72 -19.00 2.27 -18.51
CA LYS A 72 -19.12 3.26 -17.43
C LYS A 72 -18.40 2.77 -16.19
N VAL A 73 -17.64 3.65 -15.56
CA VAL A 73 -17.05 3.46 -14.25
C VAL A 73 -17.92 4.16 -13.22
N ALA A 74 -18.40 3.44 -12.23
CA ALA A 74 -19.22 4.00 -11.16
C ALA A 74 -18.39 4.85 -10.21
N GLN A 75 -17.18 4.38 -9.91
CA GLN A 75 -16.24 5.08 -9.01
C GLN A 75 -14.80 4.81 -9.41
N TYR A 76 -13.97 5.84 -9.37
CA TYR A 76 -12.52 5.73 -9.41
C TYR A 76 -11.96 5.77 -7.99
N SER A 77 -11.00 4.90 -7.69
CA SER A 77 -10.35 4.78 -6.39
C SER A 77 -8.90 4.35 -6.53
N ASP A 78 -8.09 4.59 -5.52
CA ASP A 78 -6.73 4.06 -5.42
C ASP A 78 -6.79 2.58 -5.01
N LEU A 79 -6.66 1.68 -5.96
CA LEU A 79 -6.87 0.25 -5.78
C LEU A 79 -5.60 -0.60 -5.96
N ARG A 80 -4.67 -0.15 -6.78
CA ARG A 80 -3.46 -0.92 -7.08
C ARG A 80 -2.29 -0.48 -6.20
N PHE A 81 -1.35 -1.37 -6.00
CA PHE A 81 -0.05 -1.00 -5.46
C PHE A 81 0.77 -0.23 -6.48
N ILE A 82 1.59 0.68 -5.99
CA ILE A 82 2.60 1.37 -6.81
C ILE A 82 3.59 0.36 -7.40
N LYS A 83 4.14 0.68 -8.55
CA LYS A 83 5.18 -0.09 -9.21
C LYS A 83 6.41 0.77 -9.42
N GLU A 84 7.55 0.13 -9.54
CA GLU A 84 8.78 0.78 -9.98
C GLU A 84 8.59 1.42 -11.36
N GLY A 85 9.02 2.66 -11.51
CA GLY A 85 8.81 3.45 -12.73
C GLY A 85 7.48 4.22 -12.79
N ASP A 86 6.55 4.03 -11.87
CA ASP A 86 5.35 4.88 -11.78
C ASP A 86 5.76 6.35 -11.55
N ALA A 87 4.96 7.27 -12.06
CA ALA A 87 5.16 8.68 -11.78
C ALA A 87 4.97 8.99 -10.29
N SER A 88 5.86 9.82 -9.74
CA SER A 88 5.69 10.30 -8.36
C SER A 88 4.44 11.17 -8.25
N PRO A 89 3.65 11.04 -7.16
CA PRO A 89 2.45 11.84 -6.93
C PRO A 89 2.70 13.36 -6.91
N ASP A 90 3.93 13.78 -6.62
CA ASP A 90 4.31 15.20 -6.63
C ASP A 90 4.82 15.68 -7.99
N GLY A 91 4.82 14.83 -9.02
CA GLY A 91 5.23 15.13 -10.37
C GLY A 91 6.73 15.33 -10.59
N ARG A 92 7.59 15.03 -9.58
CA ARG A 92 9.03 15.34 -9.64
C ARG A 92 9.94 14.19 -10.03
N GLY A 93 9.39 13.09 -10.50
CA GLY A 93 10.20 11.94 -10.91
C GLY A 93 9.40 10.65 -10.97
N THR A 94 10.12 9.56 -10.93
CA THR A 94 9.58 8.21 -10.94
C THR A 94 9.86 7.49 -9.62
N ILE A 95 9.00 6.53 -9.30
CA ILE A 95 9.14 5.70 -8.11
C ILE A 95 10.26 4.68 -8.33
N GLU A 96 11.18 4.62 -7.40
CA GLU A 96 12.18 3.55 -7.27
C GLU A 96 11.98 2.79 -5.96
N PHE A 97 12.21 1.49 -5.98
CA PHE A 97 12.16 0.66 -4.80
C PHE A 97 13.57 0.45 -4.21
N ALA A 98 13.73 0.81 -2.97
CA ALA A 98 14.95 0.55 -2.22
C ALA A 98 14.64 -0.25 -0.96
N LYS A 99 15.56 -1.15 -0.60
CA LYS A 99 15.53 -1.83 0.69
C LYS A 99 16.34 -1.02 1.69
N GLY A 100 15.78 -0.82 2.88
CA GLY A 100 16.42 -0.12 3.96
C GLY A 100 16.36 -0.91 5.27
N ILE A 101 17.24 -0.60 6.20
CA ILE A 101 17.19 -1.12 7.56
C ILE A 101 16.53 -0.05 8.44
N GLU A 102 15.42 -0.40 9.09
CA GLU A 102 14.72 0.50 10.00
C GLU A 102 15.55 0.70 11.28
N GLY A 103 16.09 1.89 11.47
CA GLY A 103 16.81 2.28 12.69
C GLY A 103 15.88 2.67 13.83
N GLY A 104 14.76 3.31 13.53
CA GLY A 104 13.75 3.76 14.50
C GLY A 104 12.42 3.99 13.85
N HIS A 105 11.37 4.03 14.67
CA HIS A 105 9.99 4.17 14.21
C HIS A 105 9.19 5.08 15.14
N ILE A 106 8.36 5.94 14.57
CA ILE A 106 7.39 6.77 15.30
C ILE A 106 6.02 6.12 15.16
N PHE A 107 5.43 5.75 16.29
CA PHE A 107 4.12 5.12 16.34
C PHE A 107 3.05 6.16 16.68
N LYS A 108 2.09 6.36 15.80
CA LYS A 108 0.85 7.11 16.07
C LYS A 108 -0.19 6.15 16.62
N LEU A 109 -0.25 6.00 17.93
CA LEU A 109 -1.12 5.02 18.59
C LEU A 109 -2.58 5.50 18.67
N GLY A 110 -2.83 6.79 18.52
CA GLY A 110 -4.15 7.38 18.67
C GLY A 110 -4.74 7.12 20.06
N MET A 111 -5.99 6.71 20.12
CA MET A 111 -6.70 6.45 21.37
C MET A 111 -6.82 4.96 21.71
N ARG A 112 -6.27 4.07 20.88
CA ARG A 112 -6.44 2.63 20.98
C ARG A 112 -6.12 2.05 22.37
N TYR A 113 -5.06 2.54 22.99
CA TYR A 113 -4.64 2.05 24.31
C TYR A 113 -5.21 2.92 25.44
N SER A 114 -5.31 4.22 25.26
CA SER A 114 -5.83 5.12 26.28
C SER A 114 -7.29 4.84 26.63
N GLU A 115 -8.11 4.51 25.66
CA GLU A 115 -9.50 4.09 25.89
C GLU A 115 -9.55 2.79 26.73
N ALA A 116 -8.79 1.77 26.32
CA ALA A 116 -8.75 0.49 27.02
C ALA A 116 -8.19 0.59 28.46
N MET A 117 -7.26 1.53 28.69
CA MET A 117 -6.64 1.76 29.99
C MET A 117 -7.42 2.75 30.87
N GLY A 118 -8.46 3.38 30.35
CA GLY A 118 -9.18 4.44 31.06
C GLY A 118 -8.35 5.72 31.25
N ALA A 119 -7.37 5.97 30.39
CA ALA A 119 -6.53 7.16 30.43
C ALA A 119 -7.23 8.35 29.74
N PHE A 120 -7.97 9.12 30.53
CA PHE A 120 -8.75 10.26 30.06
C PHE A 120 -8.25 11.57 30.68
N PHE A 121 -8.63 12.68 30.05
CA PHE A 121 -8.45 14.04 30.57
C PHE A 121 -9.73 14.85 30.36
N LEU A 122 -9.89 15.90 31.15
CA LEU A 122 -10.96 16.88 30.93
C LEU A 122 -10.48 17.96 29.97
N ASP A 123 -11.22 18.14 28.87
CA ASP A 123 -10.96 19.26 27.96
C ASP A 123 -11.36 20.60 28.59
N GLU A 124 -11.09 21.71 27.92
CA GLU A 124 -11.41 23.08 28.35
C GLU A 124 -12.91 23.31 28.62
N ASN A 125 -13.78 22.46 28.11
CA ASN A 125 -15.22 22.48 28.34
C ASN A 125 -15.67 21.50 29.42
N GLY A 126 -14.74 20.88 30.15
CA GLY A 126 -15.00 19.87 31.17
C GLY A 126 -15.47 18.51 30.64
N ARG A 127 -15.27 18.23 29.36
CA ARG A 127 -15.66 16.95 28.77
C ARG A 127 -14.53 15.95 28.89
N ASN A 128 -14.89 14.72 29.29
CA ASN A 128 -13.94 13.63 29.39
C ASN A 128 -13.54 13.14 28.00
N LYS A 129 -12.24 13.16 27.68
CA LYS A 129 -11.69 12.72 26.40
C LYS A 129 -10.53 11.76 26.61
N PRO A 130 -10.41 10.69 25.80
CA PRO A 130 -9.25 9.81 25.85
C PRO A 130 -7.98 10.55 25.39
N MET A 131 -6.86 10.25 26.01
CA MET A 131 -5.56 10.81 25.63
C MET A 131 -5.13 10.28 24.26
N ILE A 132 -4.63 11.18 23.40
CA ILE A 132 -3.98 10.78 22.15
C ILE A 132 -2.55 10.38 22.47
N MET A 133 -2.17 9.17 22.08
CA MET A 133 -0.88 8.58 22.39
C MET A 133 0.03 8.53 21.17
N GLY A 134 1.31 8.75 21.39
CA GLY A 134 2.40 8.50 20.46
C GLY A 134 3.56 7.80 21.17
N CYS A 135 4.41 7.15 20.41
CA CYS A 135 5.56 6.43 20.94
C CYS A 135 6.71 6.49 19.94
N TYR A 136 7.94 6.53 20.45
CA TYR A 136 9.16 6.44 19.68
C TYR A 136 9.84 5.11 19.99
N GLY A 137 10.18 4.36 18.95
CA GLY A 137 10.88 3.09 19.07
C GLY A 137 12.24 3.13 18.39
N ILE A 138 13.27 2.58 19.06
CA ILE A 138 14.61 2.39 18.49
C ILE A 138 15.03 0.95 18.76
N GLY A 139 15.37 0.24 17.68
CA GLY A 139 15.92 -1.12 17.77
C GLY A 139 17.41 -1.10 18.06
N VAL A 140 17.82 -0.97 19.33
CA VAL A 140 19.22 -0.81 19.72
C VAL A 140 20.09 -1.91 19.15
N SER A 141 19.69 -3.16 19.30
CA SER A 141 20.43 -4.32 18.73
C SER A 141 20.45 -4.31 17.20
N ARG A 142 19.35 -3.88 16.58
CA ARG A 142 19.27 -3.73 15.12
C ARG A 142 20.20 -2.63 14.60
N LEU A 143 20.42 -1.56 15.37
CA LEU A 143 21.35 -0.49 14.99
C LEU A 143 22.81 -1.00 14.90
N VAL A 144 23.21 -1.94 15.74
CA VAL A 144 24.54 -2.57 15.65
C VAL A 144 24.69 -3.29 14.31
N ALA A 145 23.69 -4.09 13.94
CA ALA A 145 23.67 -4.78 12.65
C ALA A 145 23.63 -3.79 11.47
N ALA A 146 22.83 -2.74 11.56
CA ALA A 146 22.71 -1.70 10.52
C ALA A 146 24.05 -0.97 10.30
N VAL A 147 24.77 -0.68 11.37
CA VAL A 147 26.12 -0.08 11.27
C VAL A 147 27.10 -1.05 10.62
N ALA A 148 27.08 -2.32 11.01
CA ALA A 148 27.93 -3.35 10.39
C ALA A 148 27.65 -3.50 8.89
N GLU A 149 26.38 -3.47 8.48
CA GLU A 149 25.98 -3.54 7.06
C GLU A 149 26.39 -2.31 6.25
N GLN A 150 26.41 -1.12 6.86
CA GLN A 150 26.74 0.13 6.16
C GLN A 150 28.24 0.46 6.18
N TYR A 151 28.97 -0.02 7.17
CA TYR A 151 30.38 0.32 7.39
C TYR A 151 31.25 -0.95 7.40
N ASN A 152 31.45 -1.51 6.23
CA ASN A 152 32.35 -2.63 6.00
C ASN A 152 33.12 -2.44 4.69
N ASP A 153 34.22 -3.12 4.57
CA ASP A 153 35.02 -3.26 3.35
C ASP A 153 35.43 -4.73 3.13
N GLU A 154 36.27 -4.98 2.15
CA GLU A 154 36.78 -6.32 1.84
C GLU A 154 37.56 -6.97 2.98
N LYS A 155 38.05 -6.18 3.96
CA LYS A 155 38.84 -6.64 5.11
C LYS A 155 37.99 -6.88 6.36
N GLY A 156 36.73 -6.40 6.37
CA GLY A 156 35.80 -6.58 7.48
C GLY A 156 35.06 -5.31 7.91
N LEU A 157 34.73 -5.24 9.20
CA LEU A 157 33.94 -4.12 9.75
C LEU A 157 34.83 -2.89 9.95
N VAL A 158 34.30 -1.77 9.47
CA VAL A 158 34.92 -0.43 9.63
C VAL A 158 34.06 0.40 10.58
N TRP A 159 34.23 0.24 11.88
CA TRP A 159 33.46 0.97 12.86
C TRP A 159 33.65 2.49 12.75
N PRO A 160 32.56 3.27 12.67
CA PRO A 160 32.63 4.72 12.80
C PRO A 160 33.36 5.09 14.14
N LYS A 161 34.26 6.06 14.10
CA LYS A 161 35.05 6.46 15.29
C LYS A 161 34.20 6.75 16.54
N LYS A 162 32.97 7.27 16.35
CA LYS A 162 32.05 7.58 17.47
C LYS A 162 31.40 6.34 18.10
N LEU A 163 31.41 5.20 17.40
CA LEU A 163 30.75 3.96 17.83
C LEU A 163 31.79 2.87 18.15
N ALA A 164 33.04 3.04 17.73
CA ALA A 164 34.11 2.10 18.03
C ALA A 164 34.31 2.05 19.54
N PRO A 165 34.36 0.84 20.15
CA PRO A 165 34.61 0.70 21.59
C PRO A 165 36.00 1.21 22.00
N PHE A 166 36.94 1.17 21.09
CA PHE A 166 38.31 1.69 21.28
C PHE A 166 38.80 2.42 20.04
N HIS A 167 39.52 3.51 20.19
CA HIS A 167 40.10 4.26 19.08
C HIS A 167 41.33 3.59 18.48
N VAL A 168 42.03 2.80 19.27
CA VAL A 168 43.24 2.04 18.90
C VAL A 168 43.15 0.66 19.54
N HIS A 169 43.43 -0.35 18.77
CA HIS A 169 43.57 -1.72 19.22
C HIS A 169 44.99 -2.18 18.83
N VAL A 170 45.77 -2.62 19.81
CA VAL A 170 47.16 -3.15 19.64
C VAL A 170 47.08 -4.66 19.76
N ILE A 171 47.63 -5.36 18.76
CA ILE A 171 47.69 -6.82 18.70
C ILE A 171 49.11 -7.27 18.96
#